data_671dd24aae5fba5c0652c423429bae44
#
_entry.id   671dd24aae5fba5c0652c423429bae44
#
_cell.length_a   1.000
_cell.length_b   1.000
_cell.length_c   1.000
_cell.angle_alpha   90.00
_cell.angle_beta   90.00
_cell.angle_gamma   90.00
#
_symmetry.space_group_name_H-M   'P 1'
#
loop_
_entity.id
_entity.type
_entity.pdbx_description
1 polymer ?
#
loop_
_entity_poly.entity_id
_entity_poly.type
_entity_poly.pdbx_seq_one_letter_code
_entity_poly.pdbx_strand_id
1 'polypeptide(L)'
;MTQETLRRISFVHTPNAFLAETQQYGAMFMPVWAYTLAAYVEEPAKYELRLYDMRFDGVEDVPAADLFVFSGVNQDYESIVETHARLRARHPGAVFIIGGPVTWSLNQAGEISKLAMFDHVFIGDGEEAFPRFLKMFGRRAGLPKVLETKERFDVTRARGFYRPFLDATYRRYYGGVLEVSRGCPFLCEFCDIRVLPDNNRAHNFTPAHIVSELDHMARLGIRQVLFAADNFIGDLRWAEEVLDRIIEWQEATGLRVALYTWLTINVSKHPRLLQKLRQANFDMLFIGVESFSNNSLLETAKVQNTAGDMVAALQEIQSYGFAVVAGLIFGFDSDTADSFDLTLEGMARAGLISGDPSLLTALPGTPLFRRMKLSGRLRNNKNSLGGYKYCTNIRYLMPRDEMIRGYRSFVRRFCEGRYQYQRLRGFLDNLDRGNYVPLRSEGYGSLAKYVSMVFRSPRAVRMLAERLVQIAARPSVAWYAARGLLLTLARSRRHPRLFGVFQFWLFNWTNAMLKYEGLSDADFDIESVPEGFDRSLILPEHYAELADEEIPRAKIAAQQRSTVGQLRRLTVLQ
;
A
#
# COMPACT_ATOMS: atom_id res chain seq x y z
N MET A 1 -31.60 14.92 38.09
CA MET A 1 -30.83 14.87 36.86
C MET A 1 -30.36 13.43 36.72
N THR A 2 -31.05 12.63 35.89
CA THR A 2 -30.60 11.28 35.54
C THR A 2 -29.29 11.45 34.75
N GLN A 3 -28.20 10.89 35.28
CA GLN A 3 -26.95 10.76 34.54
C GLN A 3 -27.28 10.01 33.24
N GLU A 4 -27.32 10.72 32.09
CA GLU A 4 -27.37 10.06 30.79
C GLU A 4 -26.13 9.19 30.69
N THR A 5 -26.33 7.87 30.64
CA THR A 5 -25.24 6.91 30.51
C THR A 5 -24.54 7.16 29.19
N LEU A 6 -23.23 7.47 29.23
CA LEU A 6 -22.40 7.65 28.04
C LEU A 6 -22.51 6.42 27.15
N ARG A 7 -22.81 6.62 25.85
CA ARG A 7 -22.79 5.54 24.88
C ARG A 7 -21.35 5.18 24.52
N ARG A 8 -21.08 3.88 24.45
CA ARG A 8 -19.75 3.36 24.13
C ARG A 8 -19.65 3.03 22.67
N ILE A 9 -18.65 3.63 21.99
CA ILE A 9 -18.33 3.37 20.59
C ILE A 9 -16.92 2.81 20.52
N SER A 10 -16.79 1.60 20.02
CA SER A 10 -15.51 0.92 19.82
C SER A 10 -15.14 0.87 18.35
N PHE A 11 -14.06 1.53 18.00
CA PHE A 11 -13.41 1.44 16.67
C PHE A 11 -12.50 0.22 16.68
N VAL A 12 -12.73 -0.71 15.76
CA VAL A 12 -12.00 -1.99 15.70
C VAL A 12 -11.21 -2.08 14.42
N HIS A 13 -9.90 -2.02 14.54
CA HIS A 13 -8.98 -2.24 13.43
C HIS A 13 -8.52 -3.69 13.43
N THR A 14 -8.69 -4.35 12.30
CA THR A 14 -8.30 -5.76 12.14
C THR A 14 -6.97 -5.89 11.42
N PRO A 15 -6.19 -6.97 11.66
CA PRO A 15 -5.00 -7.23 10.89
C PRO A 15 -5.35 -7.54 9.44
N ASN A 16 -4.54 -7.05 8.52
CA ASN A 16 -4.58 -7.52 7.14
C ASN A 16 -3.90 -8.88 7.06
N ALA A 17 -4.56 -9.90 6.50
CA ALA A 17 -4.01 -11.24 6.40
C ALA A 17 -2.71 -11.28 5.58
N PHE A 18 -2.62 -10.46 4.53
CA PHE A 18 -1.42 -10.28 3.73
C PHE A 18 -0.27 -9.62 4.52
N LEU A 19 -0.60 -8.64 5.38
CA LEU A 19 0.34 -7.97 6.26
C LEU A 19 0.58 -8.71 7.58
N ALA A 20 -0.29 -9.65 7.97
CA ALA A 20 -0.10 -10.41 9.21
C ALA A 20 1.23 -11.15 9.23
N GLU A 21 1.66 -11.69 8.10
CA GLU A 21 2.99 -12.26 7.94
C GLU A 21 4.10 -11.18 8.00
N THR A 22 3.86 -9.99 7.44
CA THR A 22 4.80 -8.87 7.47
C THR A 22 4.78 -8.11 8.78
N GLN A 23 3.70 -8.19 9.56
CA GLN A 23 3.62 -7.66 10.94
C GLN A 23 4.62 -8.36 11.87
N GLN A 24 5.04 -9.56 11.55
CA GLN A 24 6.17 -10.20 12.23
C GLN A 24 7.46 -9.35 12.13
N TYR A 25 7.51 -8.39 11.22
CA TYR A 25 8.70 -7.59 10.92
C TYR A 25 8.69 -6.18 11.52
N GLY A 26 7.73 -5.86 12.37
CA GLY A 26 7.82 -4.73 13.29
C GLY A 26 7.47 -3.35 12.74
N ALA A 27 7.12 -3.21 11.47
CA ALA A 27 6.69 -1.93 10.90
C ALA A 27 5.16 -1.82 10.93
N MET A 28 4.60 -1.55 12.10
CA MET A 28 3.16 -1.33 12.23
C MET A 28 2.85 0.16 12.18
N PHE A 29 2.05 0.56 11.22
CA PHE A 29 1.52 1.90 11.10
C PHE A 29 0.18 2.04 11.81
N MET A 30 -0.10 3.26 12.29
CA MET A 30 -1.37 3.56 12.95
C MET A 30 -2.55 3.42 11.96
N PRO A 31 -3.74 2.98 12.42
CA PRO A 31 -4.93 2.84 11.57
C PRO A 31 -5.58 4.20 11.34
N VAL A 32 -5.08 4.94 10.34
CA VAL A 32 -5.47 6.33 10.05
C VAL A 32 -6.98 6.56 10.00
N TRP A 33 -7.75 5.61 9.44
CA TRP A 33 -9.20 5.71 9.31
C TRP A 33 -9.91 5.93 10.65
N ALA A 34 -9.44 5.29 11.72
CA ALA A 34 -10.08 5.39 13.03
C ALA A 34 -9.86 6.76 13.67
N TYR A 35 -8.66 7.32 13.51
CA TYR A 35 -8.33 8.67 14.01
C TYR A 35 -9.08 9.75 13.24
N THR A 36 -9.20 9.56 11.92
CA THR A 36 -9.95 10.46 11.05
C THR A 36 -11.44 10.40 11.39
N LEU A 37 -12.04 9.22 11.37
CA LEU A 37 -13.49 9.08 11.54
C LEU A 37 -13.95 9.50 12.94
N ALA A 38 -13.19 9.20 13.99
CA ALA A 38 -13.50 9.63 15.36
C ALA A 38 -13.52 11.16 15.52
N ALA A 39 -12.77 11.90 14.72
CA ALA A 39 -12.78 13.37 14.73
C ALA A 39 -14.09 13.98 14.22
N TYR A 40 -14.90 13.19 13.53
CA TYR A 40 -16.22 13.61 13.03
C TYR A 40 -17.36 13.27 13.99
N VAL A 41 -17.09 12.69 15.16
CA VAL A 41 -18.10 12.53 16.20
C VAL A 41 -18.49 13.91 16.72
N GLU A 42 -19.71 14.33 16.42
CA GLU A 42 -20.26 15.53 16.99
C GLU A 42 -20.65 15.28 18.46
N GLU A 43 -20.46 16.27 19.33
CA GLU A 43 -20.73 16.16 20.76
C GLU A 43 -20.00 14.98 21.45
N PRO A 44 -18.65 14.89 21.35
CA PRO A 44 -17.89 13.76 21.86
C PRO A 44 -18.09 13.52 23.35
N ALA A 45 -18.55 14.51 24.11
CA ALA A 45 -18.89 14.39 25.53
C ALA A 45 -20.08 13.42 25.81
N LYS A 46 -20.88 13.08 24.78
CA LYS A 46 -21.97 12.10 24.89
C LYS A 46 -21.52 10.66 24.66
N TYR A 47 -20.28 10.46 24.27
CA TYR A 47 -19.76 9.17 23.87
C TYR A 47 -18.45 8.84 24.58
N GLU A 48 -18.29 7.57 24.95
CA GLU A 48 -16.99 7.01 25.31
C GLU A 48 -16.43 6.35 24.05
N LEU A 49 -15.41 6.99 23.44
CA LEU A 49 -14.76 6.47 22.23
C LEU A 49 -13.53 5.64 22.61
N ARG A 50 -13.39 4.46 22.06
CA ARG A 50 -12.26 3.55 22.25
C ARG A 50 -11.76 3.03 20.91
N LEU A 51 -10.44 2.86 20.80
CA LEU A 51 -9.79 2.23 19.64
C LEU A 51 -9.14 0.92 20.10
N TYR A 52 -9.55 -0.17 19.48
CA TYR A 52 -8.97 -1.49 19.63
C TYR A 52 -8.29 -1.88 18.32
N ASP A 53 -7.04 -2.25 18.42
CA ASP A 53 -6.25 -2.71 17.27
C ASP A 53 -5.89 -4.18 17.48
N MET A 54 -6.58 -5.05 16.76
CA MET A 54 -6.45 -6.51 16.88
C MET A 54 -5.07 -7.05 16.53
N ARG A 55 -4.15 -6.20 16.12
CA ARG A 55 -2.73 -6.54 16.01
C ARG A 55 -2.02 -6.58 17.36
N PHE A 56 -2.60 -5.92 18.37
CA PHE A 56 -2.08 -5.80 19.73
C PHE A 56 -3.07 -6.29 20.79
N ASP A 57 -4.37 -6.07 20.55
CA ASP A 57 -5.44 -6.32 21.52
C ASP A 57 -6.12 -7.66 21.19
N GLY A 58 -6.44 -8.45 22.21
CA GLY A 58 -7.26 -9.66 22.04
C GLY A 58 -8.74 -9.31 21.91
N VAL A 59 -9.52 -10.14 21.23
CA VAL A 59 -10.99 -9.99 21.20
C VAL A 59 -11.58 -10.09 22.60
N GLU A 60 -10.95 -10.87 23.46
CA GLU A 60 -11.30 -11.05 24.88
C GLU A 60 -11.11 -9.77 25.69
N ASP A 61 -10.22 -8.88 25.29
CA ASP A 61 -9.93 -7.61 25.97
C ASP A 61 -10.90 -6.49 25.59
N VAL A 62 -11.75 -6.72 24.59
CA VAL A 62 -12.71 -5.71 24.10
C VAL A 62 -13.97 -5.75 24.98
N PRO A 63 -14.25 -4.68 25.75
CA PRO A 63 -15.43 -4.62 26.61
C PRO A 63 -16.72 -4.42 25.80
N ALA A 64 -17.86 -4.57 26.47
CA ALA A 64 -19.16 -4.28 25.85
C ALA A 64 -19.24 -2.82 25.38
N ALA A 65 -19.78 -2.64 24.19
CA ALA A 65 -20.06 -1.34 23.59
C ALA A 65 -21.46 -1.33 22.96
N ASP A 66 -22.01 -0.14 22.80
CA ASP A 66 -23.30 0.02 22.11
C ASP A 66 -23.12 -0.07 20.58
N LEU A 67 -21.93 0.32 20.09
CA LEU A 67 -21.60 0.37 18.68
C LEU A 67 -20.15 -0.09 18.45
N PHE A 68 -20.00 -1.03 17.54
CA PHE A 68 -18.69 -1.43 16.98
C PHE A 68 -18.56 -0.92 15.55
N VAL A 69 -17.47 -0.20 15.26
CA VAL A 69 -17.18 0.43 13.98
C VAL A 69 -15.99 -0.27 13.34
N PHE A 70 -16.21 -0.78 12.13
CA PHE A 70 -15.19 -1.41 11.29
C PHE A 70 -14.95 -0.61 10.02
N SER A 71 -13.73 -0.65 9.53
CA SER A 71 -13.36 -0.14 8.22
C SER A 71 -12.16 -0.91 7.70
N GLY A 72 -12.09 -1.14 6.39
CA GLY A 72 -10.96 -1.83 5.79
C GLY A 72 -10.93 -1.74 4.27
N VAL A 73 -9.83 -2.25 3.73
CA VAL A 73 -9.65 -2.49 2.29
C VAL A 73 -10.01 -3.95 1.96
N ASN A 74 -9.99 -4.31 0.68
CA ASN A 74 -10.36 -5.67 0.25
C ASN A 74 -9.59 -6.77 0.98
N GLN A 75 -8.30 -6.56 1.21
CA GLN A 75 -7.41 -7.53 1.86
C GLN A 75 -7.70 -7.73 3.37
N ASP A 76 -8.47 -6.84 4.00
CA ASP A 76 -8.83 -6.94 5.42
C ASP A 76 -10.08 -7.81 5.65
N TYR A 77 -10.82 -8.15 4.58
CA TYR A 77 -12.16 -8.73 4.65
C TYR A 77 -12.24 -9.97 5.56
N GLU A 78 -11.35 -10.94 5.39
CA GLU A 78 -11.39 -12.20 6.17
C GLU A 78 -11.18 -11.93 7.67
N SER A 79 -10.21 -11.08 8.01
CA SER A 79 -9.95 -10.69 9.40
C SER A 79 -11.12 -9.89 9.99
N ILE A 80 -11.76 -9.05 9.18
CA ILE A 80 -12.97 -8.31 9.59
C ILE A 80 -14.10 -9.28 9.92
N VAL A 81 -14.38 -10.26 9.04
CA VAL A 81 -15.44 -11.24 9.22
C VAL A 81 -15.19 -12.10 10.45
N GLU A 82 -13.97 -12.60 10.64
CA GLU A 82 -13.58 -13.39 11.80
C GLU A 82 -13.73 -12.59 13.10
N THR A 83 -13.17 -11.37 13.14
CA THR A 83 -13.24 -10.49 14.32
C THR A 83 -14.68 -10.12 14.64
N HIS A 84 -15.48 -9.78 13.62
CA HIS A 84 -16.91 -9.51 13.77
C HIS A 84 -17.62 -10.69 14.41
N ALA A 85 -17.44 -11.92 13.91
CA ALA A 85 -18.12 -13.11 14.42
C ALA A 85 -17.80 -13.35 15.90
N ARG A 86 -16.53 -13.22 16.29
CA ARG A 86 -16.08 -13.37 17.68
C ARG A 86 -16.65 -12.29 18.61
N LEU A 87 -16.64 -11.02 18.18
CA LEU A 87 -17.21 -9.91 18.95
C LEU A 87 -18.73 -9.99 19.02
N ARG A 88 -19.43 -10.38 17.95
CA ARG A 88 -20.88 -10.57 17.93
C ARG A 88 -21.32 -11.66 18.92
N ALA A 89 -20.59 -12.77 18.98
CA ALA A 89 -20.87 -13.84 19.94
C ALA A 89 -20.75 -13.35 21.41
N ARG A 90 -19.81 -12.45 21.69
CA ARG A 90 -19.60 -11.88 23.03
C ARG A 90 -20.58 -10.74 23.37
N HIS A 91 -21.00 -9.98 22.37
CA HIS A 91 -21.81 -8.76 22.52
C HIS A 91 -23.04 -8.80 21.60
N PRO A 92 -23.98 -9.74 21.81
CA PRO A 92 -25.09 -9.98 20.87
C PRO A 92 -26.06 -8.79 20.77
N GLY A 93 -26.13 -7.94 21.79
CA GLY A 93 -26.99 -6.75 21.81
C GLY A 93 -26.37 -5.49 21.22
N ALA A 94 -25.09 -5.52 20.81
CA ALA A 94 -24.42 -4.36 20.22
C ALA A 94 -24.76 -4.21 18.75
N VAL A 95 -24.65 -2.99 18.24
CA VAL A 95 -24.76 -2.68 16.80
C VAL A 95 -23.36 -2.73 16.17
N PHE A 96 -23.26 -3.35 14.99
CA PHE A 96 -22.03 -3.47 14.24
C PHE A 96 -22.16 -2.81 12.87
N ILE A 97 -21.26 -1.89 12.57
CA ILE A 97 -21.22 -1.19 11.29
C ILE A 97 -19.90 -1.38 10.57
N ILE A 98 -19.93 -1.35 9.25
CA ILE A 98 -18.76 -1.43 8.40
C ILE A 98 -18.78 -0.36 7.31
N GLY A 99 -17.62 0.21 7.01
CA GLY A 99 -17.36 1.13 5.92
C GLY A 99 -16.01 0.87 5.26
N GLY A 100 -15.52 1.87 4.55
CA GLY A 100 -14.22 1.85 3.89
C GLY A 100 -14.23 1.23 2.49
N PRO A 101 -13.09 1.17 1.79
CA PRO A 101 -12.97 0.74 0.40
C PRO A 101 -13.58 -0.63 0.08
N VAL A 102 -13.54 -1.59 1.02
CA VAL A 102 -14.12 -2.92 0.83
C VAL A 102 -15.62 -2.88 0.53
N THR A 103 -16.36 -1.94 1.12
CA THR A 103 -17.82 -1.81 0.89
C THR A 103 -18.11 -1.31 -0.51
N TRP A 104 -17.31 -0.40 -1.03
CA TRP A 104 -17.39 0.08 -2.41
C TRP A 104 -17.11 -1.03 -3.40
N SER A 105 -16.01 -1.74 -3.22
CA SER A 105 -15.60 -2.82 -4.10
C SER A 105 -16.68 -3.89 -4.20
N LEU A 106 -17.22 -4.33 -3.07
CA LEU A 106 -18.28 -5.32 -3.04
C LEU A 106 -19.60 -4.82 -3.64
N ASN A 107 -19.94 -3.54 -3.44
CA ASN A 107 -21.11 -2.93 -4.04
C ASN A 107 -21.00 -2.89 -5.57
N GLN A 108 -19.88 -2.43 -6.10
CA GLN A 108 -19.62 -2.37 -7.54
C GLN A 108 -19.56 -3.75 -8.20
N ALA A 109 -19.11 -4.78 -7.48
CA ALA A 109 -19.13 -6.15 -7.95
C ALA A 109 -20.52 -6.82 -7.89
N GLY A 110 -21.52 -6.17 -7.26
CA GLY A 110 -22.84 -6.78 -6.98
C GLY A 110 -22.80 -7.82 -5.86
N GLU A 111 -21.79 -7.76 -4.98
CA GLU A 111 -21.52 -8.76 -3.93
C GLU A 111 -21.69 -8.19 -2.50
N ILE A 112 -22.42 -7.10 -2.35
CA ILE A 112 -22.64 -6.44 -1.05
C ILE A 112 -23.27 -7.36 0.00
N SER A 113 -23.98 -8.41 -0.42
CA SER A 113 -24.53 -9.45 0.45
C SER A 113 -23.47 -10.17 1.29
N LYS A 114 -22.20 -10.15 0.90
CA LYS A 114 -21.08 -10.67 1.69
C LYS A 114 -20.90 -9.92 3.02
N LEU A 115 -21.50 -8.73 3.18
CA LEU A 115 -21.49 -7.93 4.41
C LEU A 115 -22.83 -7.99 5.16
N ALA A 116 -23.71 -8.94 4.85
CA ALA A 116 -25.04 -9.06 5.46
C ALA A 116 -25.00 -9.28 6.99
N MET A 117 -23.89 -9.78 7.55
CA MET A 117 -23.71 -9.98 8.98
C MET A 117 -23.62 -8.68 9.79
N PHE A 118 -23.20 -7.56 9.19
CA PHE A 118 -23.21 -6.25 9.84
C PHE A 118 -24.62 -5.69 9.91
N ASP A 119 -24.94 -4.92 10.95
CA ASP A 119 -26.27 -4.29 11.09
C ASP A 119 -26.44 -3.17 10.07
N HIS A 120 -25.37 -2.40 9.82
CA HIS A 120 -25.37 -1.35 8.80
C HIS A 120 -24.07 -1.37 8.00
N VAL A 121 -24.19 -1.08 6.70
CA VAL A 121 -23.09 -1.00 5.75
C VAL A 121 -23.05 0.41 5.16
N PHE A 122 -21.89 1.05 5.26
CA PHE A 122 -21.67 2.39 4.70
C PHE A 122 -20.96 2.27 3.35
N ILE A 123 -21.55 2.86 2.32
CA ILE A 123 -20.96 2.96 0.99
C ILE A 123 -20.73 4.45 0.74
N GLY A 124 -19.47 4.85 0.67
CA GLY A 124 -19.06 6.24 0.51
C GLY A 124 -18.11 6.74 1.56
N ASP A 125 -17.77 8.02 1.46
CA ASP A 125 -16.91 8.69 2.42
C ASP A 125 -17.61 8.82 3.78
N GLY A 126 -16.90 8.41 4.85
CA GLY A 126 -17.48 8.30 6.18
C GLY A 126 -17.62 9.64 6.91
N GLU A 127 -16.93 10.68 6.47
CA GLU A 127 -16.81 11.96 7.15
C GLU A 127 -18.17 12.68 7.34
N GLU A 128 -19.10 12.48 6.41
CA GLU A 128 -20.45 13.03 6.51
C GLU A 128 -21.49 11.96 6.91
N ALA A 129 -21.32 10.73 6.44
CA ALA A 129 -22.25 9.65 6.70
C ALA A 129 -22.26 9.23 8.18
N PHE A 130 -21.10 9.14 8.81
CA PHE A 130 -20.98 8.69 10.19
C PHE A 130 -21.63 9.64 11.21
N PRO A 131 -21.41 10.96 11.17
CA PRO A 131 -22.13 11.89 12.05
C PRO A 131 -23.66 11.83 11.89
N ARG A 132 -24.16 11.72 10.65
CA ARG A 132 -25.60 11.56 10.38
C ARG A 132 -26.14 10.27 11.00
N PHE A 133 -25.41 9.17 10.84
CA PHE A 133 -25.76 7.90 11.46
C PHE A 133 -25.83 8.02 12.99
N LEU A 134 -24.85 8.63 13.64
CA LEU A 134 -24.82 8.77 15.09
C LEU A 134 -26.01 9.57 15.63
N LYS A 135 -26.46 10.62 14.91
CA LYS A 135 -27.70 11.37 15.25
C LYS A 135 -28.94 10.47 15.22
N MET A 136 -29.07 9.62 14.20
CA MET A 136 -30.18 8.67 14.07
C MET A 136 -30.08 7.55 15.10
N PHE A 137 -28.90 6.99 15.30
CA PHE A 137 -28.60 5.97 16.28
C PHE A 137 -28.95 6.45 17.70
N GLY A 138 -28.64 7.72 18.02
CA GLY A 138 -29.02 8.37 19.25
C GLY A 138 -30.53 8.42 19.50
N ARG A 139 -31.32 8.58 18.44
CA ARG A 139 -32.80 8.69 18.52
C ARG A 139 -33.52 7.36 18.38
N ARG A 140 -32.81 6.24 18.21
CA ARG A 140 -33.39 4.91 17.89
C ARG A 140 -34.35 4.95 16.71
N ALA A 141 -34.11 5.85 15.76
CA ALA A 141 -34.90 5.93 14.52
C ALA A 141 -34.63 4.69 13.66
N GLY A 142 -35.57 4.34 12.77
CA GLY A 142 -35.39 3.23 11.82
C GLY A 142 -34.18 3.49 10.91
N LEU A 143 -33.07 2.81 11.20
CA LEU A 143 -31.81 2.95 10.50
C LEU A 143 -31.79 2.04 9.26
N PRO A 144 -31.44 2.53 8.08
CA PRO A 144 -31.34 1.70 6.89
C PRO A 144 -30.18 0.71 7.00
N LYS A 145 -30.35 -0.46 6.38
CA LYS A 145 -29.30 -1.49 6.30
C LYS A 145 -28.07 -0.98 5.56
N VAL A 146 -28.28 -0.27 4.46
CA VAL A 146 -27.22 0.33 3.63
C VAL A 146 -27.38 1.84 3.66
N LEU A 147 -26.31 2.53 4.02
CA LEU A 147 -26.20 3.99 3.96
C LEU A 147 -25.23 4.34 2.84
N GLU A 148 -25.76 4.86 1.75
CA GLU A 148 -24.96 5.25 0.58
C GLU A 148 -24.86 6.77 0.50
N THR A 149 -23.63 7.26 0.31
CA THR A 149 -23.33 8.64 -0.08
C THR A 149 -22.71 8.64 -1.46
N LYS A 150 -23.35 9.29 -2.43
CA LYS A 150 -22.89 9.32 -3.82
C LYS A 150 -21.82 10.38 -4.05
N GLU A 151 -21.88 11.46 -3.30
CA GLU A 151 -20.93 12.57 -3.41
C GLU A 151 -19.69 12.29 -2.60
N ARG A 152 -18.54 12.64 -3.16
CA ARG A 152 -17.26 12.55 -2.47
C ARG A 152 -17.16 13.67 -1.44
N PHE A 153 -16.56 13.34 -0.31
CA PHE A 153 -16.24 14.34 0.70
C PHE A 153 -15.17 15.31 0.17
N ASP A 154 -15.41 16.61 0.36
CA ASP A 154 -14.42 17.64 0.05
C ASP A 154 -13.31 17.63 1.11
N VAL A 155 -12.18 16.97 0.77
CA VAL A 155 -11.03 16.80 1.67
C VAL A 155 -10.35 18.12 2.06
N THR A 156 -10.64 19.22 1.36
CA THR A 156 -10.14 20.54 1.78
C THR A 156 -10.77 21.03 3.09
N ARG A 157 -11.90 20.40 3.48
CA ARG A 157 -12.65 20.65 4.73
C ARG A 157 -12.31 19.62 5.81
N ALA A 158 -11.29 18.80 5.60
CA ALA A 158 -10.92 17.73 6.53
C ALA A 158 -10.58 18.29 7.92
N ARG A 159 -11.06 17.55 8.94
CA ARG A 159 -10.72 17.80 10.35
C ARG A 159 -9.37 17.16 10.67
N GLY A 160 -8.66 17.69 11.65
CA GLY A 160 -7.49 17.02 12.22
C GLY A 160 -7.88 15.72 12.93
N PHE A 161 -6.90 14.87 13.20
CA PHE A 161 -7.11 13.61 13.90
C PHE A 161 -7.75 13.79 15.27
N TYR A 162 -8.52 12.81 15.69
CA TYR A 162 -9.03 12.73 17.05
C TYR A 162 -7.88 12.55 18.03
N ARG A 163 -7.47 13.64 18.68
CA ARG A 163 -6.27 13.72 19.53
C ARG A 163 -6.22 12.68 20.64
N PRO A 164 -7.35 12.41 21.37
CA PRO A 164 -7.29 11.41 22.43
C PRO A 164 -6.86 10.01 21.97
N PHE A 165 -7.23 9.58 20.74
CA PHE A 165 -6.73 8.32 20.18
C PHE A 165 -5.23 8.39 19.90
N LEU A 166 -4.79 9.47 19.27
CA LEU A 166 -3.39 9.63 18.91
C LEU A 166 -2.50 9.65 20.18
N ASP A 167 -2.86 10.46 21.17
CA ASP A 167 -2.10 10.59 22.43
C ASP A 167 -2.02 9.25 23.21
N ALA A 168 -3.10 8.48 23.19
CA ALA A 168 -3.15 7.19 23.90
C ALA A 168 -2.36 6.07 23.20
N THR A 169 -2.21 6.12 21.87
CA THR A 169 -1.79 4.93 21.11
C THR A 169 -0.52 5.11 20.26
N TYR A 170 -0.05 6.35 19.99
CA TYR A 170 1.06 6.59 19.07
C TYR A 170 2.34 5.78 19.38
N ARG A 171 2.57 5.47 20.67
CA ARG A 171 3.75 4.70 21.12
C ARG A 171 3.70 3.22 20.72
N ARG A 172 2.51 2.72 20.36
CA ARG A 172 2.31 1.32 19.93
C ARG A 172 2.83 1.10 18.50
N TYR A 173 2.97 2.17 17.72
CA TYR A 173 3.26 2.12 16.30
C TYR A 173 4.70 2.49 15.97
N TYR A 174 5.19 1.91 14.89
CA TYR A 174 6.50 2.24 14.34
C TYR A 174 6.51 3.65 13.75
N GLY A 175 5.45 4.07 13.09
CA GLY A 175 5.29 5.37 12.47
C GLY A 175 3.85 5.84 12.41
N GLY A 176 3.69 7.14 12.13
CA GLY A 176 2.41 7.74 11.82
C GLY A 176 1.99 7.46 10.39
N VAL A 177 0.70 7.61 10.13
CA VAL A 177 0.13 7.69 8.78
C VAL A 177 -0.64 8.99 8.69
N LEU A 178 -0.46 9.71 7.61
CA LEU A 178 -1.21 10.92 7.29
C LEU A 178 -1.77 10.79 5.88
N GLU A 179 -3.09 10.75 5.76
CA GLU A 179 -3.73 10.79 4.45
C GLU A 179 -3.59 12.21 3.88
N VAL A 180 -3.05 12.32 2.68
CA VAL A 180 -2.72 13.61 2.07
C VAL A 180 -3.42 13.84 0.72
N SER A 181 -3.84 12.76 0.05
CA SER A 181 -4.56 12.82 -1.23
C SER A 181 -5.32 11.53 -1.46
N ARG A 182 -6.47 11.62 -2.14
CA ARG A 182 -7.29 10.50 -2.63
C ARG A 182 -7.38 10.58 -4.14
N GLY A 183 -7.39 9.42 -4.80
CA GLY A 183 -7.55 9.31 -6.25
C GLY A 183 -6.25 9.37 -7.05
N CYS A 184 -6.32 8.83 -8.27
CA CYS A 184 -5.18 8.72 -9.17
C CYS A 184 -5.64 8.96 -10.61
N PRO A 185 -4.96 9.83 -11.40
CA PRO A 185 -5.36 10.12 -12.76
C PRO A 185 -5.10 8.97 -13.75
N PHE A 186 -4.40 7.91 -13.32
CA PHE A 186 -4.09 6.76 -14.16
C PHE A 186 -5.20 5.70 -14.10
N LEU A 187 -5.32 4.93 -15.18
CA LEU A 187 -6.43 4.01 -15.43
C LEU A 187 -5.98 2.54 -15.45
N CYS A 188 -5.07 2.16 -14.56
CA CYS A 188 -4.58 0.78 -14.47
C CYS A 188 -5.73 -0.19 -14.22
N GLU A 189 -5.84 -1.25 -15.03
CA GLU A 189 -6.98 -2.17 -15.07
C GLU A 189 -7.18 -2.94 -13.74
N PHE A 190 -6.09 -3.28 -13.08
CA PHE A 190 -6.11 -4.09 -11.85
C PHE A 190 -6.33 -3.27 -10.57
N CYS A 191 -6.30 -1.94 -10.67
CA CYS A 191 -6.26 -1.06 -9.50
C CYS A 191 -7.66 -0.79 -8.94
N ASP A 192 -7.88 -1.08 -7.67
CA ASP A 192 -9.15 -0.87 -6.97
C ASP A 192 -9.44 0.59 -6.60
N ILE A 193 -8.44 1.47 -6.66
CA ILE A 193 -8.64 2.93 -6.50
C ILE A 193 -9.67 3.47 -7.51
N ARG A 194 -9.73 2.88 -8.70
CA ARG A 194 -10.69 3.25 -9.75
C ARG A 194 -12.14 2.92 -9.42
N VAL A 195 -12.38 2.03 -8.49
CA VAL A 195 -13.72 1.57 -8.10
C VAL A 195 -14.50 2.69 -7.39
N LEU A 196 -13.79 3.56 -6.70
CA LEU A 196 -14.38 4.69 -5.99
C LEU A 196 -14.81 5.79 -6.96
N PRO A 197 -16.02 6.34 -6.82
CA PRO A 197 -16.50 7.43 -7.67
C PRO A 197 -15.53 8.60 -7.69
N ASP A 198 -15.40 9.23 -8.86
CA ASP A 198 -14.56 10.42 -9.08
C ASP A 198 -13.07 10.27 -8.67
N ASN A 199 -12.61 9.03 -8.45
CA ASN A 199 -11.21 8.74 -8.06
C ASN A 199 -10.23 8.72 -9.25
N ASN A 200 -10.69 9.12 -10.45
CA ASN A 200 -9.85 9.30 -11.64
C ASN A 200 -9.15 10.66 -11.72
N ARG A 201 -9.19 11.41 -10.62
CA ARG A 201 -8.45 12.67 -10.39
C ARG A 201 -7.98 12.72 -8.94
N ALA A 202 -6.99 13.54 -8.65
CA ALA A 202 -6.54 13.77 -7.29
C ALA A 202 -7.51 14.68 -6.52
N HIS A 203 -7.86 14.28 -5.31
CA HIS A 203 -8.55 15.07 -4.30
C HIS A 203 -7.56 15.34 -3.17
N ASN A 204 -7.07 16.55 -3.09
CA ASN A 204 -5.91 16.90 -2.29
C ASN A 204 -6.33 17.61 -0.99
N PHE A 205 -5.75 17.17 0.13
CA PHE A 205 -5.84 17.91 1.38
C PHE A 205 -5.05 19.22 1.26
N THR A 206 -5.45 20.25 2.03
CA THR A 206 -4.73 21.51 1.98
C THR A 206 -3.31 21.37 2.55
N PRO A 207 -2.30 22.04 1.98
CA PRO A 207 -0.93 22.02 2.54
C PRO A 207 -0.87 22.44 4.00
N ALA A 208 -1.72 23.38 4.41
CA ALA A 208 -1.81 23.85 5.79
C ALA A 208 -2.29 22.72 6.74
N HIS A 209 -3.30 21.93 6.34
CA HIS A 209 -3.78 20.77 7.09
C HIS A 209 -2.66 19.74 7.26
N ILE A 210 -1.97 19.39 6.16
CA ILE A 210 -0.90 18.40 6.17
C ILE A 210 0.23 18.81 7.13
N VAL A 211 0.68 20.07 7.06
CA VAL A 211 1.75 20.57 7.92
C VAL A 211 1.31 20.63 9.38
N SER A 212 0.06 21.02 9.66
CA SER A 212 -0.48 21.05 11.02
C SER A 212 -0.51 19.66 11.67
N GLU A 213 -0.95 18.63 10.93
CA GLU A 213 -0.96 17.25 11.44
C GLU A 213 0.47 16.70 11.60
N LEU A 214 1.35 17.00 10.66
CA LEU A 214 2.75 16.60 10.72
C LEU A 214 3.48 17.25 11.91
N ASP A 215 3.23 18.53 12.18
CA ASP A 215 3.78 19.25 13.35
C ASP A 215 3.34 18.60 14.66
N HIS A 216 2.04 18.29 14.78
CA HIS A 216 1.51 17.64 15.97
C HIS A 216 2.16 16.26 16.19
N MET A 217 2.24 15.41 15.15
CA MET A 217 2.90 14.11 15.22
C MET A 217 4.39 14.25 15.61
N ALA A 218 5.09 15.22 15.02
CA ALA A 218 6.50 15.44 15.30
C ALA A 218 6.74 15.87 16.75
N ARG A 219 5.85 16.69 17.33
CA ARG A 219 5.90 17.11 18.75
C ARG A 219 5.62 15.97 19.71
N LEU A 220 4.75 15.01 19.35
CA LEU A 220 4.55 13.78 20.10
C LEU A 220 5.77 12.84 20.06
N GLY A 221 6.75 13.12 19.21
CA GLY A 221 7.94 12.30 19.05
C GLY A 221 7.83 11.22 17.95
N ILE A 222 6.81 11.29 17.10
CA ILE A 222 6.74 10.48 15.88
C ILE A 222 7.79 10.99 14.90
N ARG A 223 8.69 10.13 14.45
CA ARG A 223 9.83 10.50 13.60
C ARG A 223 9.75 9.95 12.19
N GLN A 224 8.74 9.15 11.90
CA GLN A 224 8.50 8.56 10.59
C GLN A 224 7.01 8.63 10.29
N VAL A 225 6.66 9.15 9.12
CA VAL A 225 5.26 9.30 8.70
C VAL A 225 5.12 8.82 7.26
N LEU A 226 4.17 7.92 7.06
CA LEU A 226 3.70 7.53 5.75
C LEU A 226 2.69 8.57 5.27
N PHE A 227 2.97 9.23 4.16
CA PHE A 227 1.99 10.02 3.44
C PHE A 227 1.16 9.10 2.57
N ALA A 228 -0.05 8.78 3.05
CA ALA A 228 -0.99 7.97 2.30
C ALA A 228 -1.62 8.82 1.19
N ALA A 229 -1.21 8.53 -0.02
CA ALA A 229 -1.73 9.09 -1.26
C ALA A 229 -1.84 7.97 -2.30
N ASP A 230 -2.91 7.91 -3.05
CA ASP A 230 -3.02 6.93 -4.14
C ASP A 230 -1.97 7.18 -5.24
N ASN A 231 -1.62 8.45 -5.43
CA ASN A 231 -0.46 8.90 -6.20
C ASN A 231 -0.08 10.32 -5.76
N PHE A 232 0.98 10.48 -4.99
CA PHE A 232 1.40 11.78 -4.46
C PHE A 232 1.66 12.84 -5.53
N ILE A 233 2.05 12.43 -6.72
CA ILE A 233 2.27 13.31 -7.86
C ILE A 233 1.09 13.33 -8.86
N GLY A 234 -0.09 12.90 -8.44
CA GLY A 234 -1.30 12.98 -9.25
C GLY A 234 -1.68 14.42 -9.64
N ASP A 235 -1.28 15.38 -8.81
CA ASP A 235 -1.28 16.82 -9.09
C ASP A 235 0.10 17.40 -8.74
N LEU A 236 0.87 17.72 -9.76
CA LEU A 236 2.25 18.20 -9.60
C LEU A 236 2.35 19.56 -8.91
N ARG A 237 1.40 20.47 -9.16
CA ARG A 237 1.43 21.81 -8.56
C ARG A 237 1.17 21.73 -7.06
N TRP A 238 0.16 20.98 -6.69
CA TRP A 238 -0.13 20.72 -5.28
C TRP A 238 1.03 20.01 -4.58
N ALA A 239 1.63 18.99 -5.21
CA ALA A 239 2.77 18.26 -4.65
C ALA A 239 3.95 19.20 -4.40
N GLU A 240 4.27 20.10 -5.34
CA GLU A 240 5.32 21.12 -5.13
C GLU A 240 5.00 22.06 -3.97
N GLU A 241 3.75 22.54 -3.86
CA GLU A 241 3.33 23.42 -2.77
C GLU A 241 3.44 22.75 -1.40
N VAL A 242 2.98 21.48 -1.29
CA VAL A 242 3.11 20.70 -0.05
C VAL A 242 4.58 20.55 0.36
N LEU A 243 5.45 20.24 -0.59
CA LEU A 243 6.88 20.07 -0.32
C LEU A 243 7.53 21.38 0.14
N ASP A 244 7.19 22.51 -0.50
CA ASP A 244 7.69 23.82 -0.09
C ASP A 244 7.25 24.15 1.35
N ARG A 245 5.98 23.92 1.69
CA ARG A 245 5.46 24.12 3.06
C ARG A 245 6.10 23.22 4.10
N ILE A 246 6.41 21.97 3.75
CA ILE A 246 7.13 21.05 4.66
C ILE A 246 8.57 21.53 4.87
N ILE A 247 9.25 22.00 3.82
CA ILE A 247 10.62 22.52 3.92
C ILE A 247 10.64 23.77 4.81
N GLU A 248 9.73 24.73 4.59
CA GLU A 248 9.55 25.92 5.39
C GLU A 248 9.28 25.59 6.88
N TRP A 249 8.37 24.65 7.14
CA TRP A 249 8.06 24.17 8.48
C TRP A 249 9.28 23.57 9.19
N GLN A 250 10.03 22.74 8.47
CA GLN A 250 11.26 22.14 9.02
C GLN A 250 12.31 23.21 9.36
N GLU A 251 12.41 24.25 8.56
CA GLU A 251 13.36 25.36 8.79
C GLU A 251 12.93 26.22 9.97
N ALA A 252 11.64 26.54 10.06
CA ALA A 252 11.07 27.35 11.13
C ALA A 252 11.09 26.67 12.50
N THR A 253 10.85 25.34 12.56
CA THR A 253 10.69 24.61 13.83
C THR A 253 11.92 23.85 14.28
N GLY A 254 12.84 23.54 13.38
CA GLY A 254 13.94 22.60 13.63
C GLY A 254 13.50 21.13 13.72
N LEU A 255 12.21 20.83 13.67
CA LEU A 255 11.69 19.45 13.70
C LEU A 255 12.00 18.72 12.38
N ARG A 256 12.24 17.41 12.48
CA ARG A 256 12.53 16.57 11.32
C ARG A 256 11.79 15.26 11.45
N VAL A 257 11.11 14.87 10.37
CA VAL A 257 10.39 13.61 10.23
C VAL A 257 10.81 12.95 8.91
N ALA A 258 11.14 11.67 8.94
CA ALA A 258 11.38 10.92 7.72
C ALA A 258 10.03 10.58 7.06
N LEU A 259 9.91 10.84 5.78
CA LEU A 259 8.68 10.69 5.02
C LEU A 259 8.79 9.55 4.00
N TYR A 260 7.66 8.94 3.76
CA TYR A 260 7.46 7.87 2.79
C TYR A 260 6.14 8.08 2.05
N THR A 261 6.06 7.75 0.76
CA THR A 261 4.80 7.86 0.00
C THR A 261 4.77 6.92 -1.21
N TRP A 262 3.58 6.78 -1.80
CA TRP A 262 3.35 6.11 -3.08
C TRP A 262 3.29 7.14 -4.20
N LEU A 263 3.96 6.83 -5.29
CA LEU A 263 3.93 7.65 -6.50
C LEU A 263 4.30 6.81 -7.73
N THR A 264 4.10 7.40 -8.90
CA THR A 264 4.38 6.74 -10.17
C THR A 264 5.76 7.08 -10.71
N ILE A 265 6.32 6.19 -11.54
CA ILE A 265 7.70 6.28 -12.06
C ILE A 265 7.97 7.55 -12.86
N ASN A 266 6.93 8.20 -13.40
CA ASN A 266 7.07 9.45 -14.14
C ASN A 266 7.63 10.62 -13.33
N VAL A 267 7.77 10.49 -11.99
CA VAL A 267 8.52 11.43 -11.16
C VAL A 267 9.96 11.61 -11.64
N SER A 268 10.55 10.60 -12.29
CA SER A 268 11.89 10.66 -12.90
C SER A 268 12.05 11.78 -13.93
N LYS A 269 10.94 12.24 -14.53
CA LYS A 269 10.91 13.34 -15.49
C LYS A 269 10.88 14.73 -14.85
N HIS A 270 10.85 14.79 -13.50
CA HIS A 270 10.72 16.02 -12.73
C HIS A 270 11.89 16.18 -11.73
N PRO A 271 13.13 16.50 -12.20
CA PRO A 271 14.31 16.59 -11.34
C PRO A 271 14.16 17.55 -10.16
N ARG A 272 13.51 18.70 -10.39
CA ARG A 272 13.23 19.68 -9.34
C ARG A 272 12.34 19.09 -8.24
N LEU A 273 11.34 18.30 -8.61
CA LEU A 273 10.44 17.65 -7.64
C LEU A 273 11.18 16.58 -6.83
N LEU A 274 12.05 15.78 -7.48
CA LEU A 274 12.91 14.81 -6.80
C LEU A 274 13.82 15.49 -5.78
N GLN A 275 14.41 16.63 -6.14
CA GLN A 275 15.23 17.41 -5.21
C GLN A 275 14.40 17.91 -4.00
N LYS A 276 13.20 18.48 -4.24
CA LYS A 276 12.31 18.97 -3.18
C LYS A 276 11.84 17.82 -2.26
N LEU A 277 11.50 16.66 -2.81
CA LEU A 277 11.14 15.46 -2.02
C LEU A 277 12.26 15.12 -1.02
N ARG A 278 13.53 15.09 -1.47
CA ARG A 278 14.66 14.84 -0.56
C ARG A 278 14.85 15.96 0.47
N GLN A 279 14.70 17.21 0.07
CA GLN A 279 14.79 18.37 0.98
C GLN A 279 13.67 18.34 2.03
N ALA A 280 12.46 17.90 1.65
CA ALA A 280 11.35 17.65 2.55
C ALA A 280 11.54 16.39 3.42
N ASN A 281 12.66 15.69 3.28
CA ASN A 281 13.07 14.54 4.06
C ASN A 281 12.33 13.22 3.70
N PHE A 282 11.87 13.08 2.46
CA PHE A 282 11.44 11.78 1.94
C PHE A 282 12.65 10.86 1.76
N ASP A 283 12.60 9.70 2.41
CA ASP A 283 13.67 8.70 2.38
C ASP A 283 13.37 7.56 1.42
N MET A 284 12.13 7.16 1.37
CA MET A 284 11.67 5.98 0.65
C MET A 284 10.47 6.32 -0.23
N LEU A 285 10.43 5.73 -1.43
CA LEU A 285 9.33 5.86 -2.38
C LEU A 285 8.84 4.48 -2.78
N PHE A 286 7.54 4.24 -2.66
CA PHE A 286 6.94 3.06 -3.27
C PHE A 286 6.56 3.40 -4.71
N ILE A 287 7.02 2.58 -5.64
CA ILE A 287 6.74 2.74 -7.07
C ILE A 287 6.17 1.43 -7.61
N GLY A 288 4.97 1.51 -8.17
CA GLY A 288 4.39 0.41 -8.92
C GLY A 288 5.17 0.21 -10.21
N VAL A 289 6.17 -0.67 -10.20
CA VAL A 289 6.94 -1.11 -11.38
C VAL A 289 6.13 -2.13 -12.17
N GLU A 290 5.51 -3.06 -11.47
CA GLU A 290 4.66 -4.16 -11.88
C GLU A 290 5.40 -5.21 -12.70
N SER A 291 5.93 -4.86 -13.87
CA SER A 291 6.66 -5.76 -14.76
C SER A 291 7.76 -5.01 -15.50
N PHE A 292 8.81 -5.72 -15.90
CA PHE A 292 9.81 -5.22 -16.85
C PHE A 292 9.49 -5.62 -18.32
N SER A 293 8.34 -6.27 -18.54
CA SER A 293 7.79 -6.55 -19.85
C SER A 293 6.88 -5.42 -20.32
N ASN A 294 7.21 -4.78 -21.43
CA ASN A 294 6.36 -3.74 -22.00
C ASN A 294 4.97 -4.26 -22.40
N ASN A 295 4.87 -5.50 -22.87
CA ASN A 295 3.59 -6.10 -23.26
C ASN A 295 2.65 -6.22 -22.06
N SER A 296 3.15 -6.69 -20.91
CA SER A 296 2.37 -6.84 -19.68
C SER A 296 1.90 -5.48 -19.13
N LEU A 297 2.71 -4.42 -19.28
CA LEU A 297 2.33 -3.07 -18.88
C LEU A 297 1.27 -2.46 -19.80
N LEU A 298 1.37 -2.69 -21.11
CA LEU A 298 0.43 -2.19 -22.10
C LEU A 298 -0.95 -2.84 -21.96
N GLU A 299 -0.97 -4.16 -21.76
CA GLU A 299 -2.23 -4.90 -21.60
C GLU A 299 -3.07 -4.39 -20.42
N THR A 300 -2.43 -3.88 -19.38
CA THR A 300 -3.11 -3.42 -18.16
C THR A 300 -3.25 -1.90 -18.06
N ALA A 301 -3.08 -1.20 -19.18
CA ALA A 301 -3.13 0.26 -19.24
C ALA A 301 -2.18 0.99 -18.26
N LYS A 302 -1.05 0.35 -17.91
CA LYS A 302 0.02 0.97 -17.09
C LYS A 302 0.94 1.83 -17.95
N VAL A 303 0.36 2.72 -18.74
CA VAL A 303 1.05 3.50 -19.78
C VAL A 303 2.15 4.41 -19.25
N GLN A 304 2.07 4.85 -17.99
CA GLN A 304 3.10 5.67 -17.38
C GLN A 304 4.45 4.94 -17.24
N ASN A 305 4.45 3.61 -17.22
CA ASN A 305 5.66 2.80 -17.12
C ASN A 305 6.26 2.44 -18.50
N THR A 306 5.50 2.60 -19.59
CA THR A 306 5.97 2.27 -20.96
C THR A 306 6.58 3.47 -21.69
N ALA A 307 6.52 4.67 -21.13
CA ALA A 307 6.88 5.94 -21.78
C ALA A 307 8.40 6.24 -21.77
N GLY A 308 9.26 5.22 -21.72
CA GLY A 308 10.72 5.37 -21.71
C GLY A 308 11.44 4.16 -21.16
N ASP A 309 12.76 4.30 -20.95
CA ASP A 309 13.56 3.26 -20.30
C ASP A 309 13.28 3.26 -18.79
N MET A 310 12.56 2.23 -18.33
CA MET A 310 12.20 2.06 -16.93
C MET A 310 13.44 1.92 -16.03
N VAL A 311 14.46 1.22 -16.49
CA VAL A 311 15.71 1.05 -15.73
C VAL A 311 16.40 2.40 -15.53
N ALA A 312 16.50 3.21 -16.60
CA ALA A 312 17.08 4.55 -16.51
C ALA A 312 16.25 5.46 -15.59
N ALA A 313 14.91 5.39 -15.65
CA ALA A 313 14.03 6.16 -14.79
C ALA A 313 14.21 5.81 -13.31
N LEU A 314 14.31 4.50 -12.97
CA LEU A 314 14.56 4.04 -11.61
C LEU A 314 15.95 4.45 -11.10
N GLN A 315 16.96 4.37 -11.96
CA GLN A 315 18.31 4.83 -11.65
C GLN A 315 18.36 6.34 -11.41
N GLU A 316 17.61 7.13 -12.21
CA GLU A 316 17.49 8.58 -12.00
C GLU A 316 16.88 8.89 -10.63
N ILE A 317 15.74 8.26 -10.27
CA ILE A 317 15.10 8.45 -8.97
C ILE A 317 16.07 8.12 -7.83
N GLN A 318 16.74 6.98 -7.91
CA GLN A 318 17.69 6.53 -6.88
C GLN A 318 18.92 7.42 -6.77
N SER A 319 19.32 8.10 -7.84
CA SER A 319 20.49 9.00 -7.84
C SER A 319 20.38 10.14 -6.83
N TYR A 320 19.14 10.55 -6.48
CA TYR A 320 18.87 11.53 -5.42
C TYR A 320 19.00 10.94 -4.02
N GLY A 321 19.11 9.63 -3.88
CA GLY A 321 19.28 8.92 -2.61
C GLY A 321 18.03 8.23 -2.08
N PHE A 322 16.94 8.14 -2.87
CA PHE A 322 15.73 7.42 -2.47
C PHE A 322 15.93 5.92 -2.48
N ALA A 323 15.52 5.26 -1.41
CA ALA A 323 15.25 3.83 -1.44
C ALA A 323 13.92 3.59 -2.15
N VAL A 324 13.95 2.89 -3.29
CA VAL A 324 12.74 2.53 -4.03
C VAL A 324 12.26 1.16 -3.59
N VAL A 325 11.00 1.08 -3.13
CA VAL A 325 10.28 -0.17 -2.94
C VAL A 325 9.45 -0.42 -4.20
N ALA A 326 9.82 -1.42 -4.96
CA ALA A 326 9.15 -1.75 -6.21
C ALA A 326 7.98 -2.72 -5.96
N GLY A 327 6.76 -2.32 -6.31
CA GLY A 327 5.64 -3.24 -6.49
C GLY A 327 5.87 -4.08 -7.75
N LEU A 328 5.76 -5.40 -7.65
CA LEU A 328 5.97 -6.34 -8.75
C LEU A 328 4.76 -7.28 -8.84
N ILE A 329 4.30 -7.56 -10.05
CA ILE A 329 3.15 -8.43 -10.30
C ILE A 329 3.53 -9.46 -11.36
N PHE A 330 3.20 -10.72 -11.11
CA PHE A 330 3.27 -11.82 -12.08
C PHE A 330 1.88 -12.37 -12.36
N GLY A 331 1.69 -12.86 -13.57
CA GLY A 331 0.44 -13.48 -14.02
C GLY A 331 -0.39 -12.60 -14.95
N PHE A 332 0.22 -11.63 -15.59
CA PHE A 332 -0.38 -10.93 -16.72
C PHE A 332 -0.60 -11.90 -17.90
N ASP A 333 -1.56 -11.59 -18.77
CA ASP A 333 -1.89 -12.45 -19.91
C ASP A 333 -0.73 -12.54 -20.91
N SER A 334 0.09 -11.50 -20.98
CA SER A 334 1.31 -11.43 -21.80
C SER A 334 2.55 -12.02 -21.14
N ASP A 335 2.47 -12.47 -19.88
CA ASP A 335 3.62 -13.07 -19.21
C ASP A 335 3.99 -14.43 -19.82
N THR A 336 5.29 -14.67 -19.90
CA THR A 336 5.90 -15.94 -20.32
C THR A 336 6.84 -16.45 -19.22
N ALA A 337 7.39 -17.66 -19.39
CA ALA A 337 8.40 -18.20 -18.47
C ALA A 337 9.57 -17.24 -18.25
N ASP A 338 9.95 -16.48 -19.28
CA ASP A 338 11.05 -15.52 -19.21
C ASP A 338 10.72 -14.27 -18.38
N SER A 339 9.44 -13.98 -18.10
CA SER A 339 9.03 -12.78 -17.34
C SER A 339 9.66 -12.71 -15.95
N PHE A 340 9.89 -13.87 -15.31
CA PHE A 340 10.56 -13.97 -14.03
C PHE A 340 12.04 -13.55 -14.12
N ASP A 341 12.74 -14.00 -15.13
CA ASP A 341 14.14 -13.69 -15.37
C ASP A 341 14.32 -12.23 -15.82
N LEU A 342 13.47 -11.74 -16.72
CA LEU A 342 13.44 -10.32 -17.12
C LEU A 342 13.26 -9.39 -15.91
N THR A 343 12.41 -9.79 -14.95
CA THR A 343 12.20 -9.01 -13.73
C THR A 343 13.44 -9.00 -12.84
N LEU A 344 14.11 -10.15 -12.63
CA LEU A 344 15.36 -10.22 -11.89
C LEU A 344 16.46 -9.37 -12.55
N GLU A 345 16.61 -9.47 -13.86
CA GLU A 345 17.60 -8.69 -14.62
C GLU A 345 17.31 -7.20 -14.56
N GLY A 346 16.04 -6.81 -14.75
CA GLY A 346 15.59 -5.43 -14.65
C GLY A 346 15.88 -4.82 -13.27
N MET A 347 15.56 -5.55 -12.20
CA MET A 347 15.86 -5.13 -10.83
C MET A 347 17.37 -4.98 -10.58
N ALA A 348 18.19 -5.91 -11.06
CA ALA A 348 19.63 -5.85 -10.91
C ALA A 348 20.26 -4.67 -11.68
N ARG A 349 19.82 -4.47 -12.92
CA ARG A 349 20.25 -3.33 -13.76
C ARG A 349 19.86 -1.99 -13.17
N ALA A 350 18.64 -1.90 -12.62
CA ALA A 350 18.15 -0.70 -11.96
C ALA A 350 18.81 -0.45 -10.59
N GLY A 351 19.42 -1.46 -9.97
CA GLY A 351 19.95 -1.35 -8.60
C GLY A 351 18.84 -1.27 -7.55
N LEU A 352 17.68 -1.90 -7.79
CA LEU A 352 16.57 -1.91 -6.84
C LEU A 352 16.88 -2.79 -5.63
N ILE A 353 17.04 -2.20 -4.46
CA ILE A 353 17.39 -2.91 -3.21
C ILE A 353 16.20 -3.52 -2.48
N SER A 354 14.98 -3.17 -2.87
CA SER A 354 13.73 -3.74 -2.34
C SER A 354 12.77 -4.05 -3.48
N GLY A 355 11.80 -4.90 -3.22
CA GLY A 355 10.71 -5.25 -4.13
C GLY A 355 9.79 -6.27 -3.49
N ASP A 356 8.50 -6.17 -3.76
CA ASP A 356 7.49 -7.09 -3.25
C ASP A 356 6.75 -7.76 -4.42
N PRO A 357 7.12 -9.01 -4.77
CA PRO A 357 6.45 -9.78 -5.81
C PRO A 357 5.10 -10.29 -5.34
N SER A 358 4.06 -10.08 -6.14
CA SER A 358 2.71 -10.59 -5.94
C SER A 358 2.19 -11.30 -7.19
N LEU A 359 1.14 -12.09 -7.02
CA LEU A 359 0.41 -12.68 -8.13
C LEU A 359 -0.80 -11.80 -8.46
N LEU A 360 -1.06 -11.61 -9.76
CA LEU A 360 -2.18 -10.81 -10.23
C LEU A 360 -3.50 -11.37 -9.69
N THR A 361 -4.29 -10.51 -9.08
CA THR A 361 -5.60 -10.84 -8.51
C THR A 361 -6.62 -9.84 -9.01
N ALA A 362 -7.80 -10.31 -9.40
CA ALA A 362 -8.89 -9.47 -9.87
C ALA A 362 -9.70 -8.96 -8.66
N LEU A 363 -9.43 -7.73 -8.22
CA LEU A 363 -10.16 -7.14 -7.10
C LEU A 363 -11.59 -6.75 -7.51
N PRO A 364 -12.60 -6.98 -6.66
CA PRO A 364 -14.00 -6.71 -6.97
C PRO A 364 -14.23 -5.26 -7.43
N GLY A 365 -15.06 -5.11 -8.46
CA GLY A 365 -15.38 -3.81 -9.04
C GLY A 365 -14.36 -3.25 -10.04
N THR A 366 -13.14 -3.81 -10.11
CA THR A 366 -12.13 -3.36 -11.08
C THR A 366 -12.47 -3.79 -12.52
N PRO A 367 -11.95 -3.09 -13.55
CA PRO A 367 -12.06 -3.56 -14.93
C PRO A 367 -11.49 -4.96 -15.13
N LEU A 368 -10.37 -5.30 -14.47
CA LEU A 368 -9.81 -6.66 -14.49
C LEU A 368 -10.83 -7.70 -13.97
N PHE A 369 -11.52 -7.40 -12.87
CA PHE A 369 -12.56 -8.28 -12.33
C PHE A 369 -13.67 -8.54 -13.36
N ARG A 370 -14.16 -7.48 -14.01
CA ARG A 370 -15.17 -7.59 -15.06
C ARG A 370 -14.66 -8.41 -16.25
N ARG A 371 -13.43 -8.14 -16.71
CA ARG A 371 -12.80 -8.91 -17.80
C ARG A 371 -12.68 -10.40 -17.46
N MET A 372 -12.20 -10.72 -16.26
CA MET A 372 -12.08 -12.11 -15.82
C MET A 372 -13.44 -12.81 -15.71
N LYS A 373 -14.47 -12.10 -15.26
CA LYS A 373 -15.85 -12.61 -15.18
C LYS A 373 -16.41 -12.91 -16.58
N LEU A 374 -16.29 -11.99 -17.53
CA LEU A 374 -16.81 -12.13 -18.89
C LEU A 374 -16.09 -13.23 -19.69
N SER A 375 -14.79 -13.36 -19.51
CA SER A 375 -14.01 -14.43 -20.15
C SER A 375 -14.13 -15.79 -19.44
N GLY A 376 -14.97 -15.93 -18.40
CA GLY A 376 -15.10 -17.17 -17.63
C GLY A 376 -13.86 -17.57 -16.83
N ARG A 377 -12.94 -16.64 -16.63
CA ARG A 377 -11.65 -16.85 -15.94
C ARG A 377 -11.69 -16.49 -14.46
N LEU A 378 -12.76 -15.86 -13.98
CA LEU A 378 -12.92 -15.55 -12.57
C LEU A 378 -13.25 -16.81 -11.78
N ARG A 379 -12.50 -17.09 -10.72
CA ARG A 379 -12.73 -18.19 -9.79
C ARG A 379 -13.56 -17.71 -8.60
N ASN A 380 -14.51 -18.53 -8.19
CA ASN A 380 -15.21 -18.33 -6.92
C ASN A 380 -14.51 -19.14 -5.83
N ASN A 381 -13.55 -18.54 -5.16
CA ASN A 381 -12.80 -19.17 -4.07
C ASN A 381 -12.73 -18.24 -2.84
N LYS A 382 -12.14 -18.74 -1.75
CA LYS A 382 -11.96 -17.98 -0.50
C LYS A 382 -11.15 -16.70 -0.65
N ASN A 383 -10.35 -16.56 -1.72
CA ASN A 383 -9.55 -15.37 -1.97
C ASN A 383 -10.19 -14.40 -2.98
N SER A 384 -11.49 -14.36 -3.05
CA SER A 384 -12.19 -13.43 -3.96
C SER A 384 -11.87 -11.95 -3.73
N LEU A 385 -11.23 -11.59 -2.61
CA LEU A 385 -10.91 -10.22 -2.22
C LEU A 385 -9.40 -9.92 -2.13
N GLY A 386 -8.53 -10.85 -2.52
CA GLY A 386 -7.09 -10.60 -2.60
C GLY A 386 -6.34 -10.65 -1.27
N GLY A 387 -6.93 -11.22 -0.22
CA GLY A 387 -6.32 -11.34 1.11
C GLY A 387 -5.22 -12.40 1.24
N TYR A 388 -5.09 -13.32 0.29
CA TYR A 388 -4.15 -14.44 0.34
C TYR A 388 -3.09 -14.32 -0.73
N LYS A 389 -1.85 -14.44 -0.33
CA LYS A 389 -0.68 -14.15 -1.17
C LYS A 389 -0.48 -15.10 -2.36
N TYR A 390 -0.70 -16.39 -2.15
CA TYR A 390 -0.49 -17.44 -3.16
C TYR A 390 -1.81 -18.09 -3.61
N CYS A 391 -2.92 -17.48 -3.26
CA CYS A 391 -4.24 -17.88 -3.68
C CYS A 391 -4.83 -16.76 -4.51
N THR A 392 -5.20 -17.01 -5.76
CA THR A 392 -5.76 -15.99 -6.65
C THR A 392 -7.11 -16.40 -7.19
N ASN A 393 -7.93 -15.41 -7.54
CA ASN A 393 -9.25 -15.63 -8.11
C ASN A 393 -9.25 -15.59 -9.65
N ILE A 394 -8.08 -15.69 -10.28
CA ILE A 394 -7.92 -15.68 -11.74
C ILE A 394 -7.48 -17.08 -12.22
N ARG A 395 -8.01 -17.54 -13.38
CA ARG A 395 -7.39 -18.57 -14.18
C ARG A 395 -6.41 -17.94 -15.14
N TYR A 396 -5.12 -18.23 -14.94
CA TYR A 396 -4.04 -17.66 -15.75
C TYR A 396 -3.95 -18.32 -17.12
N LEU A 397 -3.41 -17.59 -18.11
CA LEU A 397 -3.08 -18.16 -19.42
C LEU A 397 -1.79 -18.99 -19.36
N MET A 398 -0.87 -18.62 -18.47
CA MET A 398 0.34 -19.40 -18.21
C MET A 398 -0.04 -20.71 -17.50
N PRO A 399 0.52 -21.85 -17.90
CA PRO A 399 0.30 -23.12 -17.22
C PRO A 399 0.62 -23.04 -15.73
N ARG A 400 -0.23 -23.63 -14.88
CA ARG A 400 -0.09 -23.57 -13.40
C ARG A 400 1.31 -23.95 -12.93
N ASP A 401 1.82 -25.07 -13.43
CA ASP A 401 3.13 -25.59 -12.98
C ASP A 401 4.29 -24.69 -13.44
N GLU A 402 4.15 -24.03 -14.57
CA GLU A 402 5.12 -23.05 -15.07
C GLU A 402 5.11 -21.80 -14.19
N MET A 403 3.94 -21.28 -13.84
CA MET A 403 3.78 -20.14 -12.92
C MET A 403 4.43 -20.44 -11.56
N ILE A 404 4.13 -21.60 -10.96
CA ILE A 404 4.67 -21.99 -9.65
C ILE A 404 6.19 -22.15 -9.72
N ARG A 405 6.70 -22.87 -10.72
CA ARG A 405 8.15 -23.04 -10.91
C ARG A 405 8.86 -21.72 -11.10
N GLY A 406 8.31 -20.85 -11.96
CA GLY A 406 8.85 -19.52 -12.24
C GLY A 406 8.89 -18.66 -10.99
N TYR A 407 7.77 -18.56 -10.26
CA TYR A 407 7.69 -17.78 -9.03
C TYR A 407 8.66 -18.29 -7.95
N ARG A 408 8.71 -19.59 -7.71
CA ARG A 408 9.65 -20.20 -6.73
C ARG A 408 11.10 -20.01 -7.14
N SER A 409 11.43 -20.14 -8.44
CA SER A 409 12.77 -19.84 -8.94
C SER A 409 13.13 -18.37 -8.75
N PHE A 410 12.18 -17.47 -9.05
CA PHE A 410 12.34 -16.04 -8.83
C PHE A 410 12.68 -15.73 -7.36
N VAL A 411 11.84 -16.14 -6.40
CA VAL A 411 12.04 -15.80 -4.98
C VAL A 411 13.30 -16.43 -4.40
N ARG A 412 13.69 -17.63 -4.84
CA ARG A 412 14.96 -18.25 -4.46
C ARG A 412 16.15 -17.41 -4.90
N ARG A 413 16.20 -17.04 -6.19
CA ARG A 413 17.28 -16.20 -6.75
C ARG A 413 17.26 -14.79 -6.16
N PHE A 414 16.06 -14.26 -5.94
CA PHE A 414 15.87 -12.96 -5.27
C PHE A 414 16.52 -12.93 -3.88
N CYS A 415 16.49 -14.03 -3.13
CA CYS A 415 17.10 -14.15 -1.80
C CYS A 415 18.62 -14.49 -1.81
N GLU A 416 19.21 -14.81 -2.96
CA GLU A 416 20.63 -15.15 -3.04
C GLU A 416 21.54 -13.97 -2.68
N GLY A 417 22.53 -14.20 -1.81
CA GLY A 417 23.42 -13.15 -1.31
C GLY A 417 24.21 -12.44 -2.41
N ARG A 418 24.65 -13.17 -3.45
CA ARG A 418 25.33 -12.58 -4.61
C ARG A 418 24.42 -11.58 -5.34
N TYR A 419 23.18 -11.98 -5.58
CA TYR A 419 22.20 -11.16 -6.27
C TYR A 419 21.82 -9.92 -5.44
N GLN A 420 21.63 -10.09 -4.14
CA GLN A 420 21.35 -8.99 -3.22
C GLN A 420 22.50 -7.97 -3.16
N TYR A 421 23.73 -8.46 -3.09
CA TYR A 421 24.91 -7.60 -3.10
C TYR A 421 25.08 -6.85 -4.44
N GLN A 422 24.78 -7.51 -5.56
CA GLN A 422 24.80 -6.87 -6.88
C GLN A 422 23.82 -5.69 -6.94
N ARG A 423 22.61 -5.85 -6.42
CA ARG A 423 21.59 -4.77 -6.37
C ARG A 423 22.02 -3.63 -5.46
N LEU A 424 22.53 -3.93 -4.26
CA LEU A 424 23.08 -2.90 -3.37
C LEU A 424 24.21 -2.11 -4.04
N ARG A 425 25.12 -2.80 -4.72
CA ARG A 425 26.20 -2.15 -5.46
C ARG A 425 25.63 -1.23 -6.55
N GLY A 426 24.70 -1.72 -7.36
CA GLY A 426 24.04 -0.93 -8.40
C GLY A 426 23.33 0.31 -7.84
N PHE A 427 22.65 0.18 -6.69
CA PHE A 427 22.07 1.32 -5.98
C PHE A 427 23.14 2.36 -5.60
N LEU A 428 24.22 1.92 -4.98
CA LEU A 428 25.31 2.81 -4.55
C LEU A 428 26.04 3.46 -5.76
N ASP A 429 26.14 2.76 -6.89
CA ASP A 429 26.68 3.31 -8.14
C ASP A 429 25.73 4.38 -8.74
N ASN A 430 24.41 4.26 -8.55
CA ASN A 430 23.46 5.29 -8.98
C ASN A 430 23.68 6.63 -8.25
N LEU A 431 24.13 6.61 -7.00
CA LEU A 431 24.39 7.84 -6.23
C LEU A 431 25.55 8.66 -6.82
N ASP A 432 26.48 8.02 -7.52
CA ASP A 432 27.63 8.70 -8.16
C ASP A 432 27.23 9.52 -9.41
N ARG A 433 25.94 9.54 -9.80
CA ARG A 433 25.44 10.35 -10.92
C ARG A 433 25.40 11.87 -10.63
N GLY A 434 25.69 12.29 -9.40
CA GLY A 434 25.84 13.70 -9.04
C GLY A 434 24.58 14.40 -8.53
N ASN A 435 23.44 13.69 -8.43
CA ASN A 435 22.16 14.26 -7.97
C ASN A 435 21.91 14.05 -6.46
N TYR A 436 22.80 13.40 -5.74
CA TYR A 436 22.58 12.98 -4.35
C TYR A 436 22.28 14.17 -3.43
N VAL A 437 21.15 14.08 -2.73
CA VAL A 437 20.73 15.03 -1.69
C VAL A 437 20.67 14.29 -0.36
N PRO A 438 21.50 14.62 0.63
CA PRO A 438 21.48 13.95 1.93
C PRO A 438 20.18 14.29 2.68
N LEU A 439 19.67 13.32 3.44
CA LEU A 439 18.57 13.57 4.35
C LEU A 439 18.97 14.55 5.46
N ARG A 440 18.01 15.32 5.93
CA ARG A 440 18.19 16.25 7.06
C ARG A 440 18.07 15.57 8.43
N SER A 441 17.52 14.35 8.50
CA SER A 441 17.41 13.52 9.71
C SER A 441 17.89 12.09 9.45
N GLU A 442 17.86 11.25 10.49
CA GLU A 442 17.97 9.81 10.30
C GLU A 442 16.78 9.32 9.47
N GLY A 443 17.06 8.55 8.43
CA GLY A 443 16.06 8.01 7.53
C GLY A 443 15.19 6.94 8.17
N TYR A 444 14.34 6.33 7.35
CA TYR A 444 13.38 5.29 7.74
C TYR A 444 14.03 4.09 8.46
N GLY A 445 15.27 3.77 8.14
CA GLY A 445 16.06 2.67 8.72
C GLY A 445 16.88 3.05 9.96
N SER A 446 16.48 4.03 10.77
CA SER A 446 17.26 4.44 11.95
C SER A 446 17.52 3.28 12.93
N LEU A 447 18.82 2.93 13.11
CA LEU A 447 19.24 1.89 14.05
C LEU A 447 18.81 2.23 15.48
N ALA A 448 18.97 3.49 15.90
CA ALA A 448 18.63 3.93 17.25
C ALA A 448 17.13 3.70 17.55
N LYS A 449 16.27 4.01 16.59
CA LYS A 449 14.84 3.77 16.74
C LYS A 449 14.50 2.27 16.73
N TYR A 450 15.13 1.50 15.83
CA TYR A 450 14.96 0.05 15.80
C TYR A 450 15.39 -0.60 17.11
N VAL A 451 16.55 -0.24 17.64
CA VAL A 451 17.05 -0.68 18.95
C VAL A 451 16.07 -0.27 20.08
N SER A 452 15.63 0.99 20.10
CA SER A 452 14.64 1.45 21.09
C SER A 452 13.33 0.67 21.02
N MET A 453 12.85 0.34 19.82
CA MET A 453 11.63 -0.45 19.63
C MET A 453 11.83 -1.91 20.08
N VAL A 454 12.98 -2.51 19.75
CA VAL A 454 13.34 -3.86 20.16
C VAL A 454 13.34 -3.99 21.68
N PHE A 455 13.97 -3.05 22.39
CA PHE A 455 14.02 -3.09 23.86
C PHE A 455 12.67 -2.84 24.56
N ARG A 456 11.68 -2.32 23.85
CA ARG A 456 10.32 -2.10 24.38
C ARG A 456 9.40 -3.31 24.23
N SER A 457 9.78 -4.28 23.41
CA SER A 457 8.94 -5.44 23.09
C SER A 457 9.74 -6.73 23.15
N PRO A 458 9.43 -7.68 24.09
CA PRO A 458 10.06 -8.99 24.11
C PRO A 458 9.94 -9.75 22.79
N ARG A 459 8.84 -9.54 22.06
CA ARG A 459 8.62 -10.11 20.74
C ARG A 459 9.64 -9.57 19.71
N ALA A 460 9.91 -8.28 19.73
CA ALA A 460 10.88 -7.66 18.83
C ALA A 460 12.33 -8.09 19.16
N VAL A 461 12.65 -8.29 20.44
CA VAL A 461 13.95 -8.87 20.85
C VAL A 461 14.11 -10.28 20.29
N ARG A 462 13.09 -11.13 20.43
CA ARG A 462 13.08 -12.48 19.87
C ARG A 462 13.29 -12.48 18.37
N MET A 463 12.58 -11.62 17.64
CA MET A 463 12.71 -11.49 16.20
C MET A 463 14.10 -11.04 15.76
N LEU A 464 14.73 -10.11 16.49
CA LEU A 464 16.10 -9.70 16.21
C LEU A 464 17.07 -10.86 16.43
N ALA A 465 16.90 -11.60 17.53
CA ALA A 465 17.72 -12.77 17.82
C ALA A 465 17.58 -13.85 16.73
N GLU A 466 16.35 -14.15 16.31
CA GLU A 466 16.09 -15.09 15.20
C GLU A 466 16.79 -14.66 13.91
N ARG A 467 16.76 -13.37 13.57
CA ARG A 467 17.49 -12.84 12.39
C ARG A 467 19.00 -12.97 12.51
N LEU A 468 19.55 -12.63 13.66
CA LEU A 468 20.99 -12.76 13.88
C LEU A 468 21.43 -14.21 13.78
N VAL A 469 20.64 -15.13 14.33
CA VAL A 469 20.87 -16.59 14.20
C VAL A 469 20.79 -17.01 12.73
N GLN A 470 19.81 -16.54 11.98
CA GLN A 470 19.67 -16.88 10.56
C GLN A 470 20.84 -16.36 9.71
N ILE A 471 21.30 -15.14 9.98
CA ILE A 471 22.49 -14.58 9.30
C ILE A 471 23.71 -15.41 9.66
N ALA A 472 23.91 -15.73 10.94
CA ALA A 472 25.06 -16.50 11.42
C ALA A 472 25.04 -17.95 10.91
N ALA A 473 23.86 -18.57 10.83
CA ALA A 473 23.70 -19.94 10.33
C ALA A 473 23.93 -20.09 8.82
N ARG A 474 23.99 -18.97 8.08
CA ARG A 474 24.17 -18.96 6.61
C ARG A 474 25.43 -18.20 6.22
N PRO A 475 26.59 -18.88 6.07
CA PRO A 475 27.87 -18.20 5.80
C PRO A 475 27.87 -17.29 4.58
N SER A 476 27.12 -17.64 3.52
CA SER A 476 26.97 -16.80 2.33
C SER A 476 26.22 -15.49 2.64
N VAL A 477 25.22 -15.51 3.50
CA VAL A 477 24.48 -14.32 3.91
C VAL A 477 25.37 -13.41 4.75
N ALA A 478 26.04 -13.97 5.75
CA ALA A 478 26.98 -13.22 6.59
C ALA A 478 28.10 -12.57 5.75
N TRP A 479 28.64 -13.30 4.79
CA TRP A 479 29.67 -12.81 3.88
C TRP A 479 29.22 -11.61 3.04
N TYR A 480 28.06 -11.74 2.37
CA TYR A 480 27.57 -10.64 1.53
C TYR A 480 27.02 -9.47 2.36
N ALA A 481 26.50 -9.70 3.56
CA ALA A 481 26.13 -8.64 4.48
C ALA A 481 27.36 -7.83 4.93
N ALA A 482 28.46 -8.50 5.30
CA ALA A 482 29.72 -7.85 5.66
C ALA A 482 30.30 -7.05 4.47
N ARG A 483 30.31 -7.62 3.26
CA ARG A 483 30.74 -6.90 2.05
C ARG A 483 29.87 -5.70 1.74
N GLY A 484 28.54 -5.83 1.92
CA GLY A 484 27.59 -4.72 1.76
C GLY A 484 27.85 -3.59 2.74
N LEU A 485 28.15 -3.92 4.00
CA LEU A 485 28.51 -2.94 5.02
C LEU A 485 29.79 -2.19 4.64
N LEU A 486 30.85 -2.92 4.30
CA LEU A 486 32.14 -2.32 3.90
C LEU A 486 32.00 -1.40 2.68
N LEU A 487 31.23 -1.84 1.67
CA LEU A 487 30.97 -1.03 0.49
C LEU A 487 30.21 0.25 0.85
N THR A 488 29.17 0.14 1.69
CA THR A 488 28.36 1.29 2.13
C THR A 488 29.22 2.28 2.94
N LEU A 489 30.06 1.79 3.85
CA LEU A 489 30.97 2.63 4.63
C LEU A 489 31.99 3.35 3.73
N ALA A 490 32.53 2.68 2.72
CA ALA A 490 33.44 3.30 1.76
C ALA A 490 32.76 4.44 0.98
N ARG A 491 31.49 4.25 0.55
CA ARG A 491 30.70 5.26 -0.16
C ARG A 491 30.22 6.38 0.76
N SER A 492 30.07 6.14 2.07
CA SER A 492 29.62 7.14 3.06
C SER A 492 30.56 8.34 3.19
N ARG A 493 31.81 8.23 2.71
CA ARG A 493 32.76 9.35 2.62
C ARG A 493 32.31 10.41 1.60
N ARG A 494 31.64 9.98 0.53
CA ARG A 494 31.14 10.88 -0.53
C ARG A 494 29.67 11.21 -0.34
N HIS A 495 28.91 10.25 0.17
CA HIS A 495 27.45 10.34 0.34
C HIS A 495 27.11 10.11 1.81
N PRO A 496 26.97 11.16 2.63
CA PRO A 496 26.70 11.01 4.06
C PRO A 496 25.32 10.36 4.31
N ARG A 497 25.21 9.69 5.47
CA ARG A 497 23.95 9.05 5.94
C ARG A 497 23.49 7.82 5.15
N LEU A 498 24.40 7.10 4.49
CA LEU A 498 24.06 5.85 3.79
C LEU A 498 23.84 4.64 4.69
N PHE A 499 24.16 4.73 5.97
CA PHE A 499 24.01 3.59 6.89
C PHE A 499 22.54 3.15 6.98
N GLY A 500 21.58 4.07 6.92
CA GLY A 500 20.15 3.76 6.83
C GLY A 500 19.77 2.93 5.61
N VAL A 501 20.41 3.18 4.47
CA VAL A 501 20.23 2.38 3.24
C VAL A 501 20.71 0.95 3.44
N PHE A 502 21.90 0.76 4.04
CA PHE A 502 22.40 -0.57 4.36
C PHE A 502 21.45 -1.34 5.28
N GLN A 503 20.97 -0.69 6.33
CA GLN A 503 20.00 -1.29 7.26
C GLN A 503 18.70 -1.67 6.56
N PHE A 504 18.16 -0.78 5.73
CA PHE A 504 16.96 -1.02 4.94
C PHE A 504 17.15 -2.21 3.99
N TRP A 505 18.27 -2.26 3.27
CA TRP A 505 18.61 -3.38 2.39
C TRP A 505 18.71 -4.71 3.14
N LEU A 506 19.47 -4.76 4.24
CA LEU A 506 19.66 -5.97 5.02
C LEU A 506 18.34 -6.45 5.65
N PHE A 507 17.53 -5.51 6.14
CA PHE A 507 16.22 -5.79 6.69
C PHE A 507 15.28 -6.40 5.64
N ASN A 508 15.19 -5.81 4.45
CA ASN A 508 14.35 -6.34 3.37
C ASN A 508 14.84 -7.71 2.89
N TRP A 509 16.16 -7.89 2.77
CA TRP A 509 16.72 -9.18 2.39
C TRP A 509 16.39 -10.27 3.40
N THR A 510 16.66 -10.05 4.68
CA THR A 510 16.36 -11.04 5.73
C THR A 510 14.87 -11.31 5.87
N ASN A 511 14.01 -10.29 5.68
CA ASN A 511 12.57 -10.48 5.63
C ASN A 511 12.14 -11.35 4.45
N ALA A 512 12.68 -11.09 3.26
CA ALA A 512 12.37 -11.91 2.09
C ALA A 512 12.77 -13.37 2.31
N MET A 513 13.92 -13.60 2.93
CA MET A 513 14.35 -14.96 3.27
C MET A 513 13.35 -15.66 4.19
N LEU A 514 12.88 -14.99 5.25
CA LEU A 514 11.86 -15.53 6.16
C LEU A 514 10.51 -15.76 5.47
N LYS A 515 10.10 -14.79 4.65
CA LYS A 515 8.84 -14.81 3.93
C LYS A 515 8.73 -15.98 2.95
N TYR A 516 9.85 -16.38 2.35
CA TYR A 516 9.88 -17.40 1.30
C TYR A 516 10.52 -18.72 1.76
N GLU A 517 10.93 -18.81 3.03
CA GLU A 517 11.45 -20.05 3.60
C GLU A 517 10.37 -21.13 3.62
N GLY A 518 10.69 -22.31 3.09
CA GLY A 518 9.76 -23.43 3.06
C GLY A 518 8.65 -23.35 2.01
N LEU A 519 8.61 -22.31 1.17
CA LEU A 519 7.60 -22.16 0.13
C LEU A 519 7.60 -23.38 -0.81
N SER A 520 6.47 -24.08 -0.85
CA SER A 520 6.23 -25.31 -1.60
C SER A 520 5.12 -25.14 -2.65
N ASP A 521 4.96 -26.10 -3.54
CA ASP A 521 3.89 -26.08 -4.53
C ASP A 521 2.49 -26.17 -3.89
N ALA A 522 2.40 -26.77 -2.70
CA ALA A 522 1.14 -26.91 -1.95
C ALA A 522 0.61 -25.58 -1.38
N ASP A 523 1.47 -24.56 -1.26
CA ASP A 523 1.06 -23.24 -0.78
C ASP A 523 0.28 -22.46 -1.84
N PHE A 524 0.33 -22.88 -3.11
CA PHE A 524 -0.30 -22.19 -4.23
C PHE A 524 -1.69 -22.73 -4.55
N ASP A 525 -2.71 -21.92 -4.30
CA ASP A 525 -4.08 -22.14 -4.79
C ASP A 525 -4.33 -21.27 -6.04
N ILE A 526 -3.74 -21.69 -7.15
CA ILE A 526 -3.87 -21.04 -8.47
C ILE A 526 -4.32 -22.05 -9.51
N GLU A 527 -4.99 -21.56 -10.54
CA GLU A 527 -5.44 -22.36 -11.68
C GLU A 527 -5.01 -21.70 -12.98
N SER A 528 -4.95 -22.51 -14.04
CA SER A 528 -4.84 -22.06 -15.42
C SER A 528 -6.14 -22.29 -16.17
N VAL A 529 -6.29 -21.62 -17.29
CA VAL A 529 -7.40 -21.90 -18.22
C VAL A 529 -7.33 -23.34 -18.71
N PRO A 530 -8.48 -23.98 -19.01
CA PRO A 530 -8.50 -25.34 -19.55
C PRO A 530 -7.85 -25.40 -20.93
N GLU A 531 -7.43 -26.58 -21.32
CA GLU A 531 -6.96 -26.84 -22.67
C GLU A 531 -8.08 -26.52 -23.69
N GLY A 532 -7.71 -25.81 -24.79
CA GLY A 532 -8.69 -25.37 -25.79
C GLY A 532 -9.45 -24.08 -25.43
N PHE A 533 -9.02 -23.36 -24.36
CA PHE A 533 -9.60 -22.07 -24.01
C PHE A 533 -9.57 -21.10 -25.20
N ASP A 534 -10.71 -20.48 -25.49
CA ASP A 534 -10.84 -19.51 -26.56
C ASP A 534 -10.12 -18.19 -26.24
N ARG A 535 -8.94 -18.03 -26.82
CA ARG A 535 -8.14 -16.82 -26.60
C ARG A 535 -8.71 -15.55 -27.27
N SER A 536 -9.71 -15.67 -28.14
CA SER A 536 -10.39 -14.49 -28.68
C SER A 536 -11.14 -13.70 -27.61
N LEU A 537 -11.51 -14.34 -26.50
CA LEU A 537 -12.15 -13.71 -25.33
C LEU A 537 -11.21 -12.80 -24.53
N ILE A 538 -9.91 -12.74 -24.88
CA ILE A 538 -8.88 -11.98 -24.15
C ILE A 538 -8.62 -10.63 -24.80
N LEU A 539 -9.11 -10.41 -26.02
CA LEU A 539 -8.73 -9.25 -26.84
C LEU A 539 -9.08 -7.90 -26.21
N PRO A 540 -8.15 -6.93 -26.30
CA PRO A 540 -8.32 -5.58 -25.76
C PRO A 540 -9.50 -4.79 -26.37
N GLU A 541 -10.05 -5.23 -27.48
CA GLU A 541 -11.21 -4.61 -28.13
C GLU A 541 -12.45 -4.60 -27.23
N HIS A 542 -12.57 -5.58 -26.33
CA HIS A 542 -13.60 -5.57 -25.29
C HIS A 542 -13.33 -4.56 -24.17
N TYR A 543 -12.13 -4.01 -24.06
CA TYR A 543 -11.81 -2.97 -23.07
C TYR A 543 -12.64 -1.69 -23.27
N ALA A 544 -12.93 -1.33 -24.52
CA ALA A 544 -13.72 -0.14 -24.82
C ALA A 544 -15.17 -0.28 -24.35
N GLU A 545 -15.71 -1.51 -24.39
CA GLU A 545 -17.08 -1.81 -23.93
C GLU A 545 -17.14 -2.02 -22.40
N LEU A 546 -16.03 -2.48 -21.80
CA LEU A 546 -15.93 -2.75 -20.37
C LEU A 546 -15.55 -1.53 -19.53
N ALA A 547 -14.97 -0.52 -20.17
CA ALA A 547 -14.66 0.77 -19.57
C ALA A 547 -15.91 1.64 -19.38
N ASP A 548 -17.07 1.01 -19.31
CA ASP A 548 -18.38 1.63 -19.34
C ASP A 548 -18.63 2.69 -18.28
N GLU A 549 -19.26 3.75 -18.75
CA GLU A 549 -20.12 4.75 -18.14
C GLU A 549 -19.48 5.83 -17.26
N GLU A 550 -18.36 5.59 -16.56
CA GLU A 550 -17.81 6.57 -15.61
C GLU A 550 -16.54 7.31 -16.08
N ILE A 551 -15.91 6.84 -17.15
CA ILE A 551 -14.71 7.49 -17.68
C ILE A 551 -15.05 8.15 -19.02
N PRO A 552 -14.87 9.46 -19.19
CA PRO A 552 -15.14 10.11 -20.46
C PRO A 552 -14.41 9.40 -21.59
N ARG A 553 -15.14 8.84 -22.56
CA ARG A 553 -14.61 8.14 -23.76
C ARG A 553 -13.46 8.90 -24.43
N ALA A 554 -13.46 10.23 -24.33
CA ALA A 554 -12.38 11.09 -24.78
C ALA A 554 -11.02 10.84 -24.07
N LYS A 555 -11.02 10.51 -22.76
CA LYS A 555 -9.79 10.23 -22.01
C LYS A 555 -9.21 8.86 -22.38
N ILE A 556 -10.06 7.86 -22.56
CA ILE A 556 -9.65 6.52 -23.02
C ILE A 556 -9.09 6.60 -24.44
N ALA A 557 -9.80 7.29 -25.34
CA ALA A 557 -9.36 7.48 -26.71
C ALA A 557 -8.08 8.32 -26.83
N ALA A 558 -7.86 9.29 -25.95
CA ALA A 558 -6.61 10.07 -25.89
C ALA A 558 -5.45 9.21 -25.38
N GLN A 559 -5.70 8.36 -24.39
CA GLN A 559 -4.71 7.44 -23.83
C GLN A 559 -4.35 6.33 -24.83
N GLN A 560 -5.35 5.75 -25.52
CA GLN A 560 -5.15 4.77 -26.58
C GLN A 560 -4.42 5.37 -27.81
N ARG A 561 -4.73 6.61 -28.22
CA ARG A 561 -4.00 7.31 -29.30
C ARG A 561 -2.57 7.60 -28.91
N SER A 562 -2.30 7.96 -27.66
CA SER A 562 -0.94 8.11 -27.12
C SER A 562 -0.18 6.80 -27.16
N THR A 563 -0.81 5.69 -26.75
CA THR A 563 -0.23 4.35 -26.74
C THR A 563 0.04 3.83 -28.17
N VAL A 564 -0.93 3.99 -29.09
CA VAL A 564 -0.76 3.61 -30.50
C VAL A 564 0.29 4.50 -31.20
N GLY A 565 0.33 5.78 -30.87
CA GLY A 565 1.37 6.70 -31.36
C GLY A 565 2.78 6.34 -30.87
N GLN A 566 2.90 5.84 -29.65
CA GLN A 566 4.16 5.34 -29.08
C GLN A 566 4.56 4.00 -29.69
N LEU A 567 3.63 3.06 -29.87
CA LEU A 567 3.87 1.79 -30.57
C LEU A 567 4.36 2.02 -32.01
N ARG A 568 3.75 2.93 -32.76
CA ARG A 568 4.21 3.28 -34.10
C ARG A 568 5.62 3.89 -34.10
N ARG A 569 6.00 4.67 -33.11
CA ARG A 569 7.38 5.20 -32.97
C ARG A 569 8.40 4.11 -32.62
N LEU A 570 8.02 3.11 -31.83
CA LEU A 570 8.87 1.97 -31.48
C LEU A 570 9.08 1.03 -32.69
N THR A 571 8.05 0.84 -33.51
CA THR A 571 8.13 0.01 -34.76
C THR A 571 8.93 0.67 -35.86
N VAL A 572 9.12 2.00 -35.84
CA VAL A 572 9.94 2.75 -36.80
C VAL A 572 11.41 2.83 -36.38
N LEU A 573 11.74 2.43 -35.12
CA LEU A 573 13.10 2.42 -34.58
C LEU A 573 13.70 1.01 -34.49
N GLN A 574 13.01 -0.02 -35.00
CA GLN A 574 13.54 -1.35 -35.33
C GLN A 574 13.78 -1.47 -36.84
#